data_1debe0e4df154ca3e298712fdde6ef34
#
_entry.id   1debe0e4df154ca3e298712fdde6ef34
#
_cell.length_a   1.000
_cell.length_b   1.000
_cell.length_c   1.000
_cell.angle_alpha   90.00
_cell.angle_beta   90.00
_cell.angle_gamma   90.00
#
_symmetry.space_group_name_H-M   'P 1'
#
loop_
_entity.id
_entity.type
_entity.pdbx_description
1 polymer ?
#
loop_
_entity_poly.entity_id
_entity_poly.type
_entity_poly.pdbx_seq_one_letter_code
_entity_poly.pdbx_strand_id
1 'polypeptide(L)'
;MTLIDGVYTDLERPLLYIHILAGFVSLGTAYLLLFLKKGDKRHKKYGMYYVYGMSTIFVTAIPLSMMGVVQPFLFAIAIFSFYFAFAGYRQAKVRTGARENVDKALTLLMFIAGVMLLLNATDVLSFGFYGQFEGLRTVALIFGVGCLVVATYDLNRYRRTDKPNFYDRSSTHLILMLSGTIAATTAFISTIELFPQEWMNWAMPNVFIVPFIVYFSRRELAKKTT
;
A
#
# COMPACT_ATOMS: atom_id res chain seq x y z
N MET A 1 -16.96 22.13 -2.62
CA MET A 1 -16.14 22.73 -1.56
C MET A 1 -14.72 22.29 -1.82
N THR A 2 -13.86 23.18 -2.28
CA THR A 2 -12.51 22.83 -2.73
C THR A 2 -11.68 22.41 -1.53
N LEU A 3 -11.01 21.25 -1.61
CA LEU A 3 -10.13 20.65 -0.59
C LEU A 3 -8.99 21.58 -0.10
N ILE A 4 -8.94 22.83 -0.56
CA ILE A 4 -7.80 23.74 -0.40
C ILE A 4 -8.14 24.98 0.45
N ASP A 5 -9.41 25.24 0.78
CA ASP A 5 -9.85 26.47 1.46
C ASP A 5 -9.91 26.37 3.01
N GLY A 6 -9.46 25.25 3.59
CA GLY A 6 -9.24 25.12 5.03
C GLY A 6 -7.99 25.90 5.45
N VAL A 7 -7.99 26.44 6.65
CA VAL A 7 -6.89 27.23 7.25
C VAL A 7 -5.66 26.30 7.45
N TYR A 8 -4.94 26.04 6.35
CA TYR A 8 -3.67 25.32 6.42
C TYR A 8 -2.56 26.31 6.75
N THR A 9 -1.66 25.91 7.65
CA THR A 9 -0.47 26.66 8.00
C THR A 9 0.52 26.73 6.82
N ASP A 10 1.47 27.65 6.86
CA ASP A 10 2.49 27.80 5.81
C ASP A 10 3.30 26.53 5.53
N LEU A 11 3.38 25.62 6.50
CA LEU A 11 4.08 24.34 6.37
C LEU A 11 3.19 23.21 5.81
N GLU A 12 1.91 23.19 6.15
CA GLU A 12 0.96 22.12 5.74
C GLU A 12 0.74 22.13 4.24
N ARG A 13 0.55 23.30 3.64
CA ARG A 13 0.28 23.43 2.19
C ARG A 13 1.38 22.84 1.31
N PRO A 14 2.66 23.24 1.43
CA PRO A 14 3.70 22.67 0.58
C PRO A 14 3.88 21.17 0.79
N LEU A 15 3.72 20.68 2.03
CA LEU A 15 3.81 19.27 2.34
C LEU A 15 2.66 18.46 1.68
N LEU A 16 1.45 19.00 1.72
CA LEU A 16 0.28 18.42 1.05
C LEU A 16 0.47 18.38 -0.47
N TYR A 17 1.00 19.46 -1.09
CA TYR A 17 1.29 19.44 -2.53
C TYR A 17 2.34 18.40 -2.90
N ILE A 18 3.41 18.26 -2.12
CA ILE A 18 4.41 17.21 -2.32
C ILE A 18 3.77 15.82 -2.23
N HIS A 19 2.90 15.61 -1.24
CA HIS A 19 2.16 14.35 -1.05
C HIS A 19 1.27 14.03 -2.27
N ILE A 20 0.48 14.98 -2.72
CA ILE A 20 -0.41 14.83 -3.89
C ILE A 20 0.41 14.56 -5.16
N LEU A 21 1.48 15.33 -5.41
CA LEU A 21 2.34 15.14 -6.58
C LEU A 21 2.98 13.74 -6.57
N ALA A 22 3.49 13.31 -5.41
CA ALA A 22 4.02 11.96 -5.25
C ALA A 22 2.96 10.88 -5.52
N GLY A 23 1.70 11.13 -5.13
CA GLY A 23 0.55 10.29 -5.42
C GLY A 23 0.32 10.13 -6.92
N PHE A 24 0.26 11.23 -7.66
CA PHE A 24 0.10 11.19 -9.12
C PHE A 24 1.26 10.50 -9.83
N VAL A 25 2.50 10.77 -9.41
CA VAL A 25 3.69 10.07 -9.96
C VAL A 25 3.61 8.58 -9.69
N SER A 26 3.22 8.17 -8.48
CA SER A 26 3.09 6.75 -8.10
C SER A 26 2.01 6.07 -8.93
N LEU A 27 0.81 6.63 -9.00
CA LEU A 27 -0.29 6.04 -9.75
C LEU A 27 0.02 6.00 -11.26
N GLY A 28 0.51 7.10 -11.83
CA GLY A 28 0.87 7.16 -13.24
C GLY A 28 1.93 6.13 -13.63
N THR A 29 2.97 5.98 -12.80
CA THR A 29 4.01 4.96 -13.03
C THR A 29 3.52 3.56 -12.78
N ALA A 30 2.65 3.31 -11.78
CA ALA A 30 2.06 2.01 -11.52
C ALA A 30 1.27 1.50 -12.72
N TYR A 31 0.38 2.32 -13.26
CA TYR A 31 -0.42 1.95 -14.45
C TYR A 31 0.44 1.82 -15.70
N LEU A 32 1.41 2.71 -15.92
CA LEU A 32 2.37 2.58 -17.03
C LEU A 32 3.11 1.24 -16.98
N LEU A 33 3.50 0.78 -15.79
CA LEU A 33 4.20 -0.49 -15.59
C LEU A 33 3.38 -1.73 -15.99
N LEU A 34 2.04 -1.64 -16.06
CA LEU A 34 1.20 -2.75 -16.55
C LEU A 34 1.46 -3.05 -18.03
N PHE A 35 1.77 -2.02 -18.82
CA PHE A 35 1.96 -2.12 -20.28
C PHE A 35 3.42 -2.34 -20.68
N LEU A 36 4.38 -2.07 -19.79
CA LEU A 36 5.80 -2.25 -20.09
C LEU A 36 6.23 -3.71 -20.05
N LYS A 37 7.22 -4.07 -20.90
CA LYS A 37 7.86 -5.38 -20.85
C LYS A 37 8.52 -5.58 -19.49
N LYS A 38 8.11 -6.64 -18.78
CA LYS A 38 8.58 -6.92 -17.43
C LYS A 38 10.10 -7.20 -17.41
N GLY A 39 10.80 -6.60 -16.45
CA GLY A 39 12.23 -6.81 -16.22
C GLY A 39 13.18 -6.05 -17.13
N ASP A 40 12.71 -5.32 -18.13
CA ASP A 40 13.55 -4.49 -18.99
C ASP A 40 14.05 -3.20 -18.29
N LYS A 41 14.88 -2.41 -19.00
CA LYS A 41 15.44 -1.15 -18.46
C LYS A 41 14.34 -0.13 -18.12
N ARG A 42 13.29 -0.04 -18.95
CA ARG A 42 12.16 0.91 -18.73
C ARG A 42 11.33 0.49 -17.52
N HIS A 43 10.98 -0.81 -17.44
CA HIS A 43 10.27 -1.34 -16.28
C HIS A 43 11.02 -1.05 -14.97
N LYS A 44 12.34 -1.28 -14.93
CA LYS A 44 13.16 -0.99 -13.74
C LYS A 44 13.18 0.49 -13.40
N LYS A 45 13.34 1.37 -14.40
CA LYS A 45 13.39 2.83 -14.21
C LYS A 45 12.06 3.35 -13.64
N TYR A 46 10.94 3.03 -14.28
CA TYR A 46 9.62 3.50 -13.82
C TYR A 46 9.18 2.81 -12.52
N GLY A 47 9.60 1.56 -12.29
CA GLY A 47 9.42 0.89 -11.01
C GLY A 47 10.10 1.61 -9.85
N MET A 48 11.29 2.20 -10.08
CA MET A 48 11.94 3.03 -9.06
C MET A 48 11.17 4.33 -8.81
N TYR A 49 10.60 4.98 -9.82
CA TYR A 49 9.75 6.17 -9.62
C TYR A 49 8.51 5.84 -8.80
N TYR A 50 7.88 4.67 -9.05
CA TYR A 50 6.79 4.17 -8.24
C TYR A 50 7.20 4.02 -6.76
N VAL A 51 8.32 3.35 -6.48
CA VAL A 51 8.81 3.13 -5.11
C VAL A 51 9.17 4.45 -4.43
N TYR A 52 9.84 5.37 -5.12
CA TYR A 52 10.15 6.70 -4.56
C TYR A 52 8.88 7.49 -4.26
N GLY A 53 7.92 7.50 -5.18
CA GLY A 53 6.65 8.17 -4.96
C GLY A 53 5.91 7.61 -3.74
N MET A 54 5.80 6.27 -3.61
CA MET A 54 5.18 5.61 -2.46
C MET A 54 5.92 5.90 -1.15
N SER A 55 7.26 5.98 -1.19
CA SER A 55 8.07 6.36 -0.03
C SER A 55 7.83 7.82 0.37
N THR A 56 7.71 8.72 -0.60
CA THR A 56 7.40 10.13 -0.37
C THR A 56 5.99 10.30 0.23
N ILE A 57 4.98 9.58 -0.30
CA ILE A 57 3.63 9.54 0.27
C ILE A 57 3.68 9.14 1.75
N PHE A 58 4.37 8.05 2.07
CA PHE A 58 4.48 7.55 3.44
C PHE A 58 5.16 8.57 4.36
N VAL A 59 6.31 9.11 3.97
CA VAL A 59 7.07 10.08 4.78
C VAL A 59 6.28 11.37 5.00
N THR A 60 5.58 11.87 3.98
CA THR A 60 4.76 13.08 4.10
C THR A 60 3.45 12.84 4.86
N ALA A 61 2.91 11.62 4.82
CA ALA A 61 1.71 11.26 5.59
C ALA A 61 1.93 11.35 7.11
N ILE A 62 3.16 11.11 7.61
CA ILE A 62 3.48 11.20 9.03
C ILE A 62 3.18 12.60 9.60
N PRO A 63 3.85 13.68 9.16
CA PRO A 63 3.58 15.01 9.67
C PRO A 63 2.17 15.50 9.32
N LEU A 64 1.63 15.19 8.13
CA LEU A 64 0.27 15.57 7.77
C LEU A 64 -0.78 14.93 8.69
N SER A 65 -0.58 13.70 9.13
CA SER A 65 -1.44 13.05 10.12
C SER A 65 -1.31 13.68 11.51
N MET A 66 -0.08 14.04 11.92
CA MET A 66 0.15 14.72 13.21
C MET A 66 -0.46 16.14 13.26
N MET A 67 -0.53 16.81 12.11
CA MET A 67 -1.15 18.13 11.95
C MET A 67 -2.68 18.05 11.78
N GLY A 68 -3.26 16.85 11.72
CA GLY A 68 -4.69 16.65 11.50
C GLY A 68 -5.16 16.86 10.05
N VAL A 69 -4.25 17.04 9.11
CA VAL A 69 -4.55 17.22 7.68
C VAL A 69 -4.95 15.91 7.02
N VAL A 70 -4.27 14.82 7.39
CA VAL A 70 -4.57 13.47 6.92
C VAL A 70 -5.25 12.69 8.05
N GLN A 71 -6.40 12.13 7.73
CA GLN A 71 -7.11 11.29 8.70
C GLN A 71 -6.24 10.09 9.11
N PRO A 72 -6.26 9.68 10.39
CA PRO A 72 -5.45 8.57 10.90
C PRO A 72 -5.70 7.24 10.18
N PHE A 73 -6.90 7.02 9.69
CA PHE A 73 -7.22 5.89 8.85
C PHE A 73 -6.42 5.90 7.52
N LEU A 74 -6.34 7.05 6.86
CA LEU A 74 -5.53 7.22 5.64
C LEU A 74 -4.04 7.08 5.93
N PHE A 75 -3.58 7.44 7.14
CA PHE A 75 -2.21 7.16 7.55
C PHE A 75 -1.93 5.65 7.66
N ALA A 76 -2.86 4.86 8.21
CA ALA A 76 -2.73 3.41 8.21
C ALA A 76 -2.70 2.82 6.79
N ILE A 77 -3.49 3.39 5.86
CA ILE A 77 -3.42 3.03 4.44
C ILE A 77 -2.08 3.42 3.82
N ALA A 78 -1.48 4.53 4.22
CA ALA A 78 -0.13 4.92 3.76
C ALA A 78 0.94 3.92 4.20
N ILE A 79 0.88 3.42 5.46
CA ILE A 79 1.75 2.34 5.95
C ILE A 79 1.56 1.08 5.10
N PHE A 80 0.33 0.66 4.90
CA PHE A 80 -0.04 -0.52 4.13
C PHE A 80 0.47 -0.44 2.68
N SER A 81 0.24 0.69 2.04
CA SER A 81 0.66 0.95 0.66
C SER A 81 2.18 0.95 0.53
N PHE A 82 2.88 1.62 1.44
CA PHE A 82 4.33 1.68 1.49
C PHE A 82 4.94 0.29 1.71
N TYR A 83 4.39 -0.49 2.65
CA TYR A 83 4.82 -1.87 2.88
C TYR A 83 4.79 -2.67 1.58
N PHE A 84 3.68 -2.66 0.84
CA PHE A 84 3.56 -3.42 -0.39
C PHE A 84 4.54 -2.97 -1.47
N ALA A 85 4.70 -1.67 -1.68
CA ALA A 85 5.61 -1.13 -2.67
C ALA A 85 7.07 -1.49 -2.34
N PHE A 86 7.47 -1.29 -1.08
CA PHE A 86 8.85 -1.50 -0.67
C PHE A 86 9.19 -2.99 -0.53
N ALA A 87 8.32 -3.81 0.07
CA ALA A 87 8.50 -5.26 0.14
C ALA A 87 8.54 -5.88 -1.26
N GLY A 88 7.67 -5.42 -2.18
CA GLY A 88 7.69 -5.84 -3.58
C GLY A 88 9.01 -5.49 -4.28
N TYR A 89 9.54 -4.30 -4.09
CA TYR A 89 10.85 -3.89 -4.59
C TYR A 89 11.97 -4.80 -4.06
N ARG A 90 11.96 -5.10 -2.77
CA ARG A 90 12.96 -5.98 -2.14
C ARG A 90 12.90 -7.40 -2.70
N GLN A 91 11.71 -7.94 -2.99
CA GLN A 91 11.57 -9.25 -3.63
C GLN A 91 12.25 -9.31 -5.01
N ALA A 92 12.21 -8.22 -5.78
CA ALA A 92 12.91 -8.15 -7.05
C ALA A 92 14.43 -8.01 -6.90
N LYS A 93 14.90 -7.29 -5.87
CA LYS A 93 16.30 -6.93 -5.67
C LYS A 93 17.11 -8.00 -4.95
N VAL A 94 16.56 -8.57 -3.87
CA VAL A 94 17.28 -9.54 -3.01
C VAL A 94 17.17 -10.94 -3.58
N ARG A 95 18.16 -11.34 -4.38
CA ARG A 95 18.17 -12.63 -5.08
C ARG A 95 18.36 -13.83 -4.15
N THR A 96 19.00 -13.64 -3.01
CA THR A 96 19.27 -14.71 -2.04
C THR A 96 18.04 -15.11 -1.23
N GLY A 97 16.96 -14.32 -1.27
CA GLY A 97 15.82 -14.48 -0.38
C GLY A 97 16.12 -14.16 1.09
N ALA A 98 17.36 -13.69 1.38
CA ALA A 98 17.75 -13.31 2.74
C ALA A 98 16.83 -12.18 3.27
N ARG A 99 16.45 -12.32 4.53
CA ARG A 99 15.65 -11.33 5.25
C ARG A 99 16.55 -10.47 6.11
N GLU A 100 16.59 -9.20 5.77
CA GLU A 100 17.36 -8.20 6.52
C GLU A 100 16.49 -7.55 7.61
N ASN A 101 17.13 -6.79 8.51
CA ASN A 101 16.41 -6.09 9.58
C ASN A 101 15.34 -5.12 9.05
N VAL A 102 15.56 -4.56 7.86
CA VAL A 102 14.56 -3.71 7.18
C VAL A 102 13.27 -4.48 6.88
N ASP A 103 13.37 -5.74 6.42
CA ASP A 103 12.18 -6.56 6.14
C ASP A 103 11.40 -6.85 7.43
N LYS A 104 12.12 -7.13 8.52
CA LYS A 104 11.52 -7.36 9.84
C LYS A 104 10.84 -6.09 10.38
N ALA A 105 11.49 -4.94 10.21
CA ALA A 105 10.92 -3.65 10.63
C ALA A 105 9.64 -3.32 9.86
N LEU A 106 9.62 -3.58 8.54
CA LEU A 106 8.42 -3.40 7.72
C LEU A 106 7.28 -4.33 8.16
N THR A 107 7.59 -5.60 8.44
CA THR A 107 6.59 -6.55 8.93
C THR A 107 6.04 -6.14 10.30
N LEU A 108 6.89 -5.66 11.19
CA LEU A 108 6.48 -5.13 12.50
C LEU A 108 5.59 -3.90 12.33
N LEU A 109 5.96 -2.95 11.46
CA LEU A 109 5.16 -1.76 11.16
C LEU A 109 3.77 -2.15 10.64
N MET A 110 3.71 -3.13 9.73
CA MET A 110 2.47 -3.67 9.18
C MET A 110 1.61 -4.33 10.27
N PHE A 111 2.23 -5.09 11.18
CA PHE A 111 1.55 -5.73 12.31
C PHE A 111 0.93 -4.68 13.25
N ILE A 112 1.72 -3.66 13.62
CA ILE A 112 1.24 -2.55 14.47
C ILE A 112 0.07 -1.83 13.81
N ALA A 113 0.17 -1.50 12.52
CA ALA A 113 -0.91 -0.85 11.77
C ALA A 113 -2.20 -1.71 11.79
N GLY A 114 -2.08 -3.02 11.61
CA GLY A 114 -3.21 -3.96 11.68
C GLY A 114 -3.86 -3.99 13.06
N VAL A 115 -3.07 -4.07 14.13
CA VAL A 115 -3.57 -4.03 15.51
C VAL A 115 -4.28 -2.70 15.79
N MET A 116 -3.68 -1.57 15.41
CA MET A 116 -4.27 -0.24 15.58
C MET A 116 -5.62 -0.10 14.87
N LEU A 117 -5.72 -0.58 13.63
CA LEU A 117 -6.98 -0.58 12.88
C LEU A 117 -8.06 -1.43 13.55
N LEU A 118 -7.70 -2.61 14.06
CA LEU A 118 -8.66 -3.49 14.75
C LEU A 118 -9.10 -2.93 16.09
N LEU A 119 -8.18 -2.40 16.89
CA LEU A 119 -8.51 -1.77 18.18
C LEU A 119 -9.41 -0.55 17.97
N ASN A 120 -9.16 0.20 16.91
CA ASN A 120 -10.01 1.31 16.52
C ASN A 120 -11.41 0.81 16.10
N ALA A 121 -11.49 -0.18 15.22
CA ALA A 121 -12.75 -0.70 14.70
C ALA A 121 -13.62 -1.39 15.78
N THR A 122 -13.03 -1.88 16.88
CA THR A 122 -13.73 -2.58 17.97
C THR A 122 -14.04 -1.70 19.18
N ASP A 123 -13.80 -0.40 19.11
CA ASP A 123 -13.99 0.57 20.19
C ASP A 123 -13.17 0.31 21.47
N VAL A 124 -12.19 -0.60 21.42
CA VAL A 124 -11.33 -0.92 22.58
C VAL A 124 -10.39 0.22 22.92
N LEU A 125 -9.92 0.96 21.91
CA LEU A 125 -9.10 2.16 22.09
C LEU A 125 -9.65 3.29 21.24
N SER A 126 -10.27 4.27 21.91
CA SER A 126 -10.71 5.50 21.25
C SER A 126 -9.56 6.51 21.24
N PHE A 127 -8.75 6.50 20.20
CA PHE A 127 -7.69 7.52 20.02
C PHE A 127 -8.23 8.87 19.53
N GLY A 128 -9.46 9.25 19.90
CA GLY A 128 -10.08 10.49 19.42
C GLY A 128 -10.48 10.48 17.95
N PHE A 129 -10.43 9.34 17.29
CA PHE A 129 -10.70 9.17 15.86
C PHE A 129 -12.17 9.01 15.49
N TYR A 130 -13.07 9.02 16.48
CA TYR A 130 -14.46 8.51 16.36
C TYR A 130 -15.45 9.38 15.62
N GLY A 131 -15.28 10.66 15.54
CA GLY A 131 -16.32 11.52 14.94
C GLY A 131 -16.53 11.35 13.42
N GLN A 132 -15.60 10.64 12.73
CA GLN A 132 -15.59 10.56 11.27
C GLN A 132 -15.66 9.12 10.72
N PHE A 133 -15.76 8.10 11.56
CA PHE A 133 -15.53 6.69 11.16
C PHE A 133 -16.72 5.74 11.30
N GLU A 134 -17.91 6.18 11.66
CA GLU A 134 -19.05 5.23 11.79
C GLU A 134 -19.29 4.44 10.49
N GLY A 135 -19.15 5.06 9.31
CA GLY A 135 -19.26 4.37 8.01
C GLY A 135 -18.04 3.50 7.65
N LEU A 136 -16.85 3.78 8.21
CA LEU A 136 -15.60 3.10 7.84
C LEU A 136 -15.20 1.95 8.77
N ARG A 137 -16.01 1.63 9.77
CA ARG A 137 -15.73 0.55 10.73
C ARG A 137 -15.46 -0.79 10.04
N THR A 138 -16.32 -1.16 9.12
CA THR A 138 -16.18 -2.40 8.34
C THR A 138 -14.90 -2.38 7.50
N VAL A 139 -14.59 -1.22 6.89
CA VAL A 139 -13.38 -1.04 6.09
C VAL A 139 -12.13 -1.19 6.98
N ALA A 140 -12.13 -0.56 8.17
CA ALA A 140 -11.03 -0.68 9.14
C ALA A 140 -10.83 -2.13 9.61
N LEU A 141 -11.91 -2.89 9.84
CA LEU A 141 -11.83 -4.32 10.17
C LEU A 141 -11.19 -5.12 9.04
N ILE A 142 -11.64 -4.93 7.79
CA ILE A 142 -11.10 -5.65 6.63
C ILE A 142 -9.61 -5.35 6.45
N PHE A 143 -9.23 -4.07 6.49
CA PHE A 143 -7.83 -3.67 6.36
C PHE A 143 -6.98 -4.14 7.54
N GLY A 144 -7.49 -4.06 8.77
CA GLY A 144 -6.81 -4.52 9.97
C GLY A 144 -6.51 -6.03 9.91
N VAL A 145 -7.52 -6.84 9.57
CA VAL A 145 -7.34 -8.29 9.35
C VAL A 145 -6.34 -8.53 8.20
N GLY A 146 -6.46 -7.80 7.09
CA GLY A 146 -5.54 -7.92 5.95
C GLY A 146 -4.09 -7.65 6.34
N CYS A 147 -3.82 -6.59 7.13
CA CYS A 147 -2.50 -6.28 7.66
C CYS A 147 -1.93 -7.42 8.51
N LEU A 148 -2.74 -7.99 9.41
CA LEU A 148 -2.30 -9.09 10.27
C LEU A 148 -2.04 -10.38 9.49
N VAL A 149 -2.87 -10.69 8.49
CA VAL A 149 -2.65 -11.84 7.60
C VAL A 149 -1.33 -11.71 6.85
N VAL A 150 -1.07 -10.54 6.26
CA VAL A 150 0.19 -10.29 5.53
C VAL A 150 1.41 -10.34 6.47
N ALA A 151 1.32 -9.70 7.64
CA ALA A 151 2.41 -9.72 8.62
C ALA A 151 2.68 -11.15 9.13
N THR A 152 1.64 -11.93 9.42
CA THR A 152 1.76 -13.33 9.85
C THR A 152 2.35 -14.20 8.74
N TYR A 153 1.94 -13.99 7.50
CA TYR A 153 2.52 -14.69 6.36
C TYR A 153 4.03 -14.42 6.23
N ASP A 154 4.46 -13.16 6.38
CA ASP A 154 5.87 -12.79 6.35
C ASP A 154 6.65 -13.38 7.54
N LEU A 155 6.10 -13.33 8.76
CA LEU A 155 6.71 -13.97 9.94
C LEU A 155 6.92 -15.47 9.72
N ASN A 156 5.95 -16.17 9.13
CA ASN A 156 6.08 -17.57 8.79
C ASN A 156 7.16 -17.81 7.71
N ARG A 157 7.30 -16.88 6.76
CA ARG A 157 8.40 -16.95 5.77
C ARG A 157 9.78 -16.76 6.39
N TYR A 158 9.92 -15.99 7.48
CA TYR A 158 11.22 -15.85 8.17
C TYR A 158 11.72 -17.15 8.80
N ARG A 159 10.80 -18.06 9.12
CA ARG A 159 11.13 -19.38 9.68
C ARG A 159 11.56 -20.41 8.63
N ARG A 160 11.30 -20.12 7.33
CA ARG A 160 11.67 -21.02 6.24
C ARG A 160 13.13 -20.83 5.87
N THR A 161 13.86 -21.93 5.77
CA THR A 161 15.27 -21.97 5.35
C THR A 161 15.43 -22.10 3.84
N ASP A 162 14.35 -22.45 3.13
CA ASP A 162 14.38 -22.67 1.70
C ASP A 162 14.55 -21.36 0.92
N LYS A 163 15.50 -21.35 -0.02
CA LYS A 163 15.69 -20.21 -0.91
C LYS A 163 14.58 -20.20 -1.97
N PRO A 164 13.81 -19.12 -2.07
CA PRO A 164 12.76 -19.02 -3.09
C PRO A 164 13.41 -19.00 -4.48
N ASN A 165 12.86 -19.74 -5.42
CA ASN A 165 13.31 -19.72 -6.80
C ASN A 165 12.93 -18.39 -7.50
N PHE A 166 13.40 -18.22 -8.73
CA PHE A 166 13.14 -16.99 -9.51
C PHE A 166 11.64 -16.74 -9.72
N TYR A 167 10.86 -17.76 -10.06
CA TYR A 167 9.43 -17.63 -10.37
C TYR A 167 8.61 -17.31 -9.13
N ASP A 168 8.94 -17.91 -7.99
CA ASP A 168 8.28 -17.62 -6.70
C ASP A 168 8.52 -16.16 -6.29
N ARG A 169 9.75 -15.65 -6.50
CA ARG A 169 10.08 -14.25 -6.23
C ARG A 169 9.40 -13.28 -7.21
N SER A 170 9.36 -13.63 -8.49
CA SER A 170 8.70 -12.84 -9.53
C SER A 170 7.20 -12.73 -9.27
N SER A 171 6.54 -13.84 -8.93
CA SER A 171 5.13 -13.87 -8.56
C SER A 171 4.87 -13.03 -7.28
N THR A 172 5.70 -13.21 -6.25
CA THR A 172 5.58 -12.42 -5.00
C THR A 172 5.78 -10.92 -5.25
N HIS A 173 6.79 -10.54 -6.03
CA HIS A 173 7.02 -9.16 -6.44
C HIS A 173 5.77 -8.57 -7.13
N LEU A 174 5.21 -9.30 -8.08
CA LEU A 174 4.03 -8.88 -8.83
C LEU A 174 2.81 -8.70 -7.90
N ILE A 175 2.53 -9.67 -7.03
CA ILE A 175 1.42 -9.59 -6.07
C ILE A 175 1.58 -8.34 -5.18
N LEU A 176 2.75 -8.15 -4.58
CA LEU A 176 2.99 -7.02 -3.68
C LEU A 176 2.88 -5.67 -4.41
N MET A 177 3.46 -5.52 -5.61
CA MET A 177 3.40 -4.28 -6.38
C MET A 177 1.96 -3.93 -6.78
N LEU A 178 1.17 -4.91 -7.24
CA LEU A 178 -0.23 -4.68 -7.60
C LEU A 178 -1.10 -4.42 -6.37
N SER A 179 -0.83 -5.08 -5.22
CA SER A 179 -1.51 -4.79 -3.96
C SER A 179 -1.24 -3.35 -3.50
N GLY A 180 0.00 -2.86 -3.64
CA GLY A 180 0.33 -1.46 -3.38
C GLY A 180 -0.39 -0.50 -4.35
N THR A 181 -0.55 -0.90 -5.60
CA THR A 181 -1.31 -0.13 -6.60
C THR A 181 -2.80 -0.06 -6.23
N ILE A 182 -3.40 -1.19 -5.79
CA ILE A 182 -4.78 -1.19 -5.26
C ILE A 182 -4.91 -0.20 -4.13
N ALA A 183 -4.03 -0.30 -3.12
CA ALA A 183 -4.09 0.54 -1.93
C ALA A 183 -3.98 2.04 -2.27
N ALA A 184 -3.03 2.43 -3.14
CA ALA A 184 -2.87 3.80 -3.59
C ALA A 184 -4.07 4.30 -4.41
N THR A 185 -4.62 3.44 -5.30
CA THR A 185 -5.82 3.77 -6.09
C THR A 185 -7.04 3.93 -5.19
N THR A 186 -7.20 3.05 -4.21
CA THR A 186 -8.29 3.13 -3.23
C THR A 186 -8.21 4.42 -2.42
N ALA A 187 -7.02 4.77 -1.90
CA ALA A 187 -6.82 6.03 -1.18
C ALA A 187 -7.15 7.24 -2.05
N PHE A 188 -6.74 7.26 -3.31
CA PHE A 188 -7.05 8.33 -4.24
C PHE A 188 -8.56 8.44 -4.51
N ILE A 189 -9.22 7.33 -4.86
CA ILE A 189 -10.65 7.29 -5.19
C ILE A 189 -11.51 7.68 -3.97
N SER A 190 -11.15 7.20 -2.76
CA SER A 190 -11.87 7.56 -1.54
C SER A 190 -11.68 9.03 -1.15
N THR A 191 -10.54 9.64 -1.48
CA THR A 191 -10.29 11.07 -1.22
C THR A 191 -11.10 11.98 -2.15
N ILE A 192 -11.28 11.60 -3.42
CA ILE A 192 -12.06 12.38 -4.39
C ILE A 192 -13.54 12.01 -4.40
N GLU A 193 -13.95 11.01 -3.61
CA GLU A 193 -15.35 10.53 -3.53
C GLU A 193 -15.95 10.25 -4.91
N LEU A 194 -15.20 9.47 -5.73
CA LEU A 194 -15.57 9.24 -7.14
C LEU A 194 -16.94 8.57 -7.31
N PHE A 195 -17.33 7.70 -6.39
CA PHE A 195 -18.60 6.99 -6.40
C PHE A 195 -19.56 7.54 -5.34
N PRO A 196 -20.88 7.60 -5.64
CA PRO A 196 -21.89 8.13 -4.72
C PRO A 196 -21.99 7.38 -3.39
N GLN A 197 -21.65 6.09 -3.38
CA GLN A 197 -21.68 5.25 -2.19
C GLN A 197 -20.26 5.04 -1.68
N GLU A 198 -20.03 5.36 -0.41
CA GLU A 198 -18.72 5.32 0.22
C GLU A 198 -18.02 3.96 0.08
N TRP A 199 -18.73 2.85 0.34
CA TRP A 199 -18.18 1.50 0.21
C TRP A 199 -17.67 1.18 -1.20
N MET A 200 -18.25 1.80 -2.25
CA MET A 200 -17.80 1.61 -3.63
C MET A 200 -16.40 2.19 -3.85
N ASN A 201 -16.09 3.34 -3.23
CA ASN A 201 -14.76 3.95 -3.32
C ASN A 201 -13.67 3.00 -2.76
N TRP A 202 -14.02 2.15 -1.80
CA TRP A 202 -13.11 1.16 -1.20
C TRP A 202 -13.09 -0.16 -1.95
N ALA A 203 -14.18 -0.60 -2.53
CA ALA A 203 -14.32 -1.91 -3.15
C ALA A 203 -13.90 -1.94 -4.63
N MET A 204 -14.26 -0.91 -5.41
CA MET A 204 -14.07 -0.93 -6.87
C MET A 204 -12.63 -1.11 -7.33
N PRO A 205 -11.59 -0.48 -6.73
CA PRO A 205 -10.21 -0.74 -7.13
C PRO A 205 -9.81 -2.21 -7.00
N ASN A 206 -10.33 -2.91 -5.99
CA ASN A 206 -10.09 -4.34 -5.80
C ASN A 206 -10.74 -5.17 -6.91
N VAL A 207 -11.99 -4.87 -7.26
CA VAL A 207 -12.73 -5.59 -8.33
C VAL A 207 -11.99 -5.51 -9.65
N PHE A 208 -11.40 -4.36 -9.99
CA PHE A 208 -10.68 -4.19 -11.24
C PHE A 208 -9.26 -4.79 -11.22
N ILE A 209 -8.50 -4.65 -10.13
CA ILE A 209 -7.07 -4.98 -10.13
C ILE A 209 -6.80 -6.43 -9.68
N VAL A 210 -7.60 -7.00 -8.77
CA VAL A 210 -7.41 -8.39 -8.28
C VAL A 210 -7.42 -9.43 -9.43
N PRO A 211 -8.29 -9.36 -10.44
CA PRO A 211 -8.21 -10.27 -11.59
C PRO A 211 -6.85 -10.25 -12.29
N PHE A 212 -6.22 -9.07 -12.42
CA PHE A 212 -4.88 -8.96 -12.98
C PHE A 212 -3.83 -9.62 -12.08
N ILE A 213 -3.94 -9.46 -10.75
CA ILE A 213 -3.05 -10.15 -9.80
C ILE A 213 -3.14 -11.67 -10.02
N VAL A 214 -4.35 -12.21 -10.03
CA VAL A 214 -4.57 -13.65 -10.18
C VAL A 214 -4.06 -14.15 -11.53
N TYR A 215 -4.37 -13.46 -12.61
CA TYR A 215 -3.92 -13.83 -13.96
C TYR A 215 -2.40 -13.84 -14.08
N PHE A 216 -1.74 -12.72 -13.73
CA PHE A 216 -0.31 -12.61 -13.91
C PHE A 216 0.48 -13.48 -12.93
N SER A 217 0.05 -13.62 -11.67
CA SER A 217 0.73 -14.48 -10.71
C SER A 217 0.67 -15.97 -11.13
N ARG A 218 -0.50 -16.44 -11.57
CA ARG A 218 -0.64 -17.80 -12.10
C ARG A 218 0.20 -18.04 -13.33
N ARG A 219 0.25 -17.06 -14.25
CA ARG A 219 1.09 -17.12 -15.45
C ARG A 219 2.58 -17.21 -15.09
N GLU A 220 3.06 -16.46 -14.09
CA GLU A 220 4.46 -16.55 -13.67
C GLU A 220 4.76 -17.90 -13.01
N LEU A 221 3.87 -18.43 -12.19
CA LEU A 221 4.06 -19.73 -11.54
C LEU A 221 4.00 -20.89 -12.53
N ALA A 222 3.18 -20.82 -13.58
CA ALA A 222 3.10 -21.85 -14.60
C ALA A 222 4.44 -22.03 -15.37
N LYS A 223 5.24 -20.99 -15.50
CA LYS A 223 6.59 -21.09 -16.12
C LYS A 223 7.59 -21.91 -15.29
N LYS A 224 7.25 -22.26 -14.04
CA LYS A 224 8.08 -23.11 -13.18
C LYS A 224 8.00 -24.59 -13.57
N THR A 225 6.88 -24.97 -14.17
CA THR A 225 6.56 -26.38 -14.52
C THR A 225 6.90 -26.76 -15.96
N THR A 226 7.24 -25.78 -16.77
CA THR A 226 7.77 -25.93 -18.14
C THR A 226 9.27 -25.74 -18.16
#